data_c5d8f82abbe94a7833f18f6e62f6bda3
#
_entry.id   c5d8f82abbe94a7833f18f6e62f6bda3
#
_cell.length_a   1.000
_cell.length_b   1.000
_cell.length_c   1.000
_cell.angle_alpha   90.00
_cell.angle_beta   90.00
_cell.angle_gamma   90.00
#
_symmetry.space_group_name_H-M   'P 1'
#
loop_
_entity.id
_entity.type
_entity.pdbx_description
1 polymer ?
#
loop_
_entity_poly.entity_id
_entity_poly.type
_entity_poly.pdbx_seq_one_letter_code
_entity_poly.pdbx_strand_id
1 'polypeptide(L)'
;NTYFAQLEERVGVCRPWEIATALGMNRADGDPLAGPFKSFTLGVDEVSPLAMAEAYASFAARGLHCDSIAILEITDPVGKRLPVPEAGCQQVLDQEIADGVNELLQGVVERGTGRRAYIGRPAAGKTGTTNRRVSVWFVGYTPDLSTAVWAGNPSPPRGGYPLQNRVIGGTYYGDVCGGCLPGPIWRDMMSTALADVPPSSFTDPVDDVRQGESIAVPSLAGQSVEQAKRAL
;
A
#
# COMPACT_ATOMS: atom_id res chain seq x y z
N ASN A 1 7.20 12.23 5.78
CA ASN A 1 5.93 12.84 6.25
C ASN A 1 5.75 14.26 5.73
N THR A 2 6.79 15.13 5.79
CA THR A 2 6.70 16.54 5.39
C THR A 2 6.23 16.73 3.94
N TYR A 3 6.73 15.94 3.01
CA TYR A 3 6.30 15.97 1.62
C TYR A 3 4.80 15.65 1.48
N PHE A 4 4.35 14.55 2.11
CA PHE A 4 2.95 14.13 2.02
C PHE A 4 1.98 15.09 2.72
N ALA A 5 2.40 15.76 3.79
CA ALA A 5 1.59 16.80 4.43
C ALA A 5 1.38 18.01 3.49
N GLN A 6 2.41 18.40 2.73
CA GLN A 6 2.29 19.46 1.72
C GLN A 6 1.47 19.01 0.50
N LEU A 7 1.58 17.75 0.11
CA LEU A 7 0.76 17.19 -0.96
C LEU A 7 -0.72 17.16 -0.55
N GLU A 8 -1.01 16.73 0.68
CA GLU A 8 -2.37 16.75 1.24
C GLU A 8 -2.98 18.15 1.25
N GLU A 9 -2.18 19.19 1.57
CA GLU A 9 -2.64 20.58 1.52
C GLU A 9 -3.12 20.97 0.11
N ARG A 10 -2.50 20.42 -0.95
CA ARG A 10 -2.85 20.71 -2.34
C ARG A 10 -4.04 19.90 -2.85
N VAL A 11 -4.09 18.60 -2.52
CA VAL A 11 -5.12 17.68 -3.04
C VAL A 11 -6.34 17.57 -2.12
N GLY A 12 -6.21 18.02 -0.87
CA GLY A 12 -7.22 17.86 0.18
C GLY A 12 -7.24 16.44 0.77
N VAL A 13 -8.00 16.25 1.83
CA VAL A 13 -8.11 14.97 2.56
C VAL A 13 -9.27 14.08 2.07
N CYS A 14 -10.29 14.67 1.43
CA CYS A 14 -11.50 13.95 1.03
C CYS A 14 -11.18 12.90 -0.04
N ARG A 15 -10.47 13.29 -1.09
CA ARG A 15 -10.18 12.38 -2.20
C ARG A 15 -9.32 11.17 -1.82
N PRO A 16 -8.22 11.29 -1.05
CA PRO A 16 -7.49 10.13 -0.52
C PRO A 16 -8.35 9.21 0.34
N TRP A 17 -9.25 9.77 1.15
CA TRP A 17 -10.18 9.00 1.97
C TRP A 17 -11.22 8.24 1.12
N GLU A 18 -11.80 8.87 0.11
CA GLU A 18 -12.73 8.25 -0.85
C GLU A 18 -12.05 7.07 -1.58
N ILE A 19 -10.82 7.28 -2.05
CA ILE A 19 -10.03 6.23 -2.73
C ILE A 19 -9.77 5.06 -1.78
N ALA A 20 -9.34 5.32 -0.55
CA ALA A 20 -9.09 4.27 0.43
C ALA A 20 -10.36 3.46 0.71
N THR A 21 -11.51 4.14 0.86
CA THR A 21 -12.81 3.48 1.05
C THR A 21 -13.20 2.64 -0.18
N ALA A 22 -12.99 3.15 -1.39
CA ALA A 22 -13.25 2.43 -2.64
C ALA A 22 -12.34 1.20 -2.82
N LEU A 23 -11.14 1.22 -2.24
CA LEU A 23 -10.20 0.09 -2.18
C LEU A 23 -10.56 -0.93 -1.07
N GLY A 24 -11.75 -0.88 -0.49
CA GLY A 24 -12.20 -1.81 0.53
C GLY A 24 -11.64 -1.57 1.93
N MET A 25 -10.94 -0.44 2.15
CA MET A 25 -10.36 -0.15 3.45
C MET A 25 -11.45 0.13 4.48
N ASN A 26 -11.39 -0.59 5.59
CA ASN A 26 -12.21 -0.42 6.77
C ASN A 26 -11.35 -0.53 8.03
N ARG A 27 -11.92 -0.14 9.16
CA ARG A 27 -11.26 -0.31 10.45
C ARG A 27 -11.18 -1.78 10.85
N ALA A 28 -10.23 -2.10 11.73
CA ALA A 28 -10.01 -3.48 12.19
C ALA A 28 -11.21 -4.09 12.96
N ASP A 29 -12.11 -3.26 13.47
CA ASP A 29 -13.37 -3.66 14.10
C ASP A 29 -14.51 -3.89 13.08
N GLY A 30 -14.27 -3.63 11.80
CA GLY A 30 -15.24 -3.74 10.71
C GLY A 30 -16.02 -2.46 10.43
N ASP A 31 -15.86 -1.43 11.24
CA ASP A 31 -16.50 -0.14 11.01
C ASP A 31 -15.84 0.60 9.82
N PRO A 32 -16.56 1.51 9.15
CA PRO A 32 -15.98 2.38 8.14
C PRO A 32 -14.81 3.20 8.68
N LEU A 33 -13.88 3.61 7.79
CA LEU A 33 -12.83 4.55 8.13
C LEU A 33 -13.42 5.81 8.79
N ALA A 34 -12.75 6.31 9.82
CA ALA A 34 -13.30 7.34 10.71
C ALA A 34 -13.56 8.70 10.02
N GLY A 35 -13.05 8.90 8.80
CA GLY A 35 -13.35 10.08 7.98
C GLY A 35 -12.11 10.82 7.48
N PRO A 36 -12.32 11.89 6.69
CA PRO A 36 -11.24 12.63 6.05
C PRO A 36 -10.66 13.70 7.00
N PHE A 37 -9.80 13.30 7.94
CA PHE A 37 -9.07 14.30 8.73
C PHE A 37 -7.61 14.43 8.29
N LYS A 38 -6.98 15.55 8.66
CA LYS A 38 -5.61 15.90 8.30
C LYS A 38 -4.54 14.85 8.65
N SER A 39 -4.77 14.03 9.68
CA SER A 39 -3.85 12.95 10.04
C SER A 39 -4.08 11.65 9.26
N PHE A 40 -5.10 11.57 8.41
CA PHE A 40 -5.41 10.41 7.59
C PHE A 40 -4.23 9.98 6.71
N THR A 41 -3.58 10.93 6.04
CA THR A 41 -2.39 10.70 5.19
C THR A 41 -1.23 10.00 5.93
N LEU A 42 -1.16 10.12 7.25
CA LEU A 42 -0.12 9.49 8.06
C LEU A 42 -0.57 8.17 8.71
N GLY A 43 -1.83 7.77 8.49
CA GLY A 43 -2.37 6.50 8.96
C GLY A 43 -2.78 6.55 10.43
N VAL A 44 -3.98 7.04 10.72
CA VAL A 44 -4.53 7.11 12.09
C VAL A 44 -5.51 6.01 12.39
N ASP A 45 -6.18 5.46 11.37
CA ASP A 45 -7.12 4.37 11.56
C ASP A 45 -6.40 3.03 11.77
N GLU A 46 -6.89 2.26 12.71
CA GLU A 46 -6.46 0.88 12.92
C GLU A 46 -7.15 -0.01 11.89
N VAL A 47 -6.37 -0.66 11.03
CA VAL A 47 -6.86 -1.50 9.94
C VAL A 47 -6.34 -2.91 10.08
N SER A 48 -7.06 -3.89 9.52
CA SER A 48 -6.63 -5.29 9.55
C SER A 48 -5.56 -5.57 8.48
N PRO A 49 -4.65 -6.55 8.71
CA PRO A 49 -3.73 -6.99 7.66
C PRO A 49 -4.43 -7.50 6.40
N LEU A 50 -5.61 -8.12 6.54
CA LEU A 50 -6.39 -8.59 5.39
C LEU A 50 -6.87 -7.42 4.54
N ALA A 51 -7.51 -6.41 5.14
CA ALA A 51 -7.96 -5.21 4.40
C ALA A 51 -6.81 -4.48 3.70
N MET A 52 -5.63 -4.43 4.34
CA MET A 52 -4.43 -3.86 3.70
C MET A 52 -3.95 -4.70 2.52
N ALA A 53 -3.91 -6.03 2.64
CA ALA A 53 -3.51 -6.91 1.54
C ALA A 53 -4.49 -6.81 0.37
N GLU A 54 -5.79 -6.71 0.63
CA GLU A 54 -6.86 -6.57 -0.34
C GLU A 54 -6.79 -5.23 -1.09
N ALA A 55 -6.61 -4.12 -0.36
CA ALA A 55 -6.43 -2.80 -0.98
C ALA A 55 -5.20 -2.76 -1.91
N TYR A 56 -4.09 -3.39 -1.50
CA TYR A 56 -2.88 -3.46 -2.33
C TYR A 56 -3.00 -4.47 -3.48
N ALA A 57 -3.82 -5.52 -3.35
CA ALA A 57 -4.17 -6.40 -4.46
C ALA A 57 -4.87 -5.63 -5.60
N SER A 58 -5.64 -4.59 -5.26
CA SER A 58 -6.29 -3.73 -6.28
C SER A 58 -5.27 -2.99 -7.14
N PHE A 59 -4.11 -2.58 -6.60
CA PHE A 59 -3.03 -2.00 -7.41
C PHE A 59 -2.39 -3.07 -8.32
N ALA A 60 -2.15 -4.29 -7.81
CA ALA A 60 -1.66 -5.42 -8.61
C ALA A 60 -2.60 -5.74 -9.77
N ALA A 61 -3.92 -5.66 -9.52
CA ALA A 61 -4.99 -5.88 -10.49
C ALA A 61 -5.33 -4.63 -11.34
N ARG A 62 -4.42 -3.65 -11.41
CA ARG A 62 -4.58 -2.44 -12.21
C ARG A 62 -5.85 -1.66 -11.89
N GLY A 63 -6.14 -1.48 -10.60
CA GLY A 63 -7.27 -0.72 -10.10
C GLY A 63 -8.59 -1.49 -9.98
N LEU A 64 -8.61 -2.78 -10.32
CA LEU A 64 -9.75 -3.65 -10.07
C LEU A 64 -9.73 -4.10 -8.60
N HIS A 65 -10.72 -3.66 -7.82
CA HIS A 65 -10.94 -4.11 -6.46
C HIS A 65 -11.92 -5.28 -6.44
N CYS A 66 -11.61 -6.31 -5.68
CA CYS A 66 -12.49 -7.45 -5.42
C CYS A 66 -12.48 -7.74 -3.92
N ASP A 67 -13.64 -7.99 -3.34
CA ASP A 67 -13.77 -8.45 -1.96
C ASP A 67 -13.10 -9.83 -1.79
N SER A 68 -12.39 -10.04 -0.69
CA SER A 68 -11.81 -11.34 -0.39
C SER A 68 -12.88 -12.37 -0.08
N ILE A 69 -12.80 -13.55 -0.70
CA ILE A 69 -13.69 -14.68 -0.47
C ILE A 69 -12.90 -15.87 0.06
N ALA A 70 -13.39 -16.47 1.14
CA ALA A 70 -12.72 -17.62 1.78
C ALA A 70 -13.17 -18.97 1.20
N ILE A 71 -14.34 -19.01 0.56
CA ILE A 71 -14.95 -20.24 0.07
C ILE A 71 -15.17 -20.13 -1.44
N LEU A 72 -14.44 -20.93 -2.20
CA LEU A 72 -14.53 -20.95 -3.67
C LEU A 72 -15.58 -21.92 -4.21
N GLU A 73 -15.87 -22.98 -3.48
CA GLU A 73 -16.83 -23.99 -3.90
C GLU A 73 -17.46 -24.68 -2.68
N ILE A 74 -18.77 -24.92 -2.76
CA ILE A 74 -19.52 -25.76 -1.82
C ILE A 74 -20.22 -26.82 -2.65
N THR A 75 -20.07 -28.08 -2.27
CA THR A 75 -20.81 -29.20 -2.87
C THR A 75 -21.65 -29.92 -1.80
N ASP A 76 -22.85 -30.32 -2.17
CA ASP A 76 -23.66 -31.19 -1.32
C ASP A 76 -23.15 -32.66 -1.36
N PRO A 77 -23.68 -33.57 -0.52
CA PRO A 77 -23.25 -34.98 -0.47
C PRO A 77 -23.46 -35.76 -1.78
N VAL A 78 -24.26 -35.26 -2.71
CA VAL A 78 -24.48 -35.88 -4.03
C VAL A 78 -23.69 -35.21 -5.15
N GLY A 79 -22.77 -34.26 -4.78
CA GLY A 79 -21.87 -33.61 -5.71
C GLY A 79 -22.45 -32.37 -6.44
N LYS A 80 -23.63 -31.91 -6.05
CA LYS A 80 -24.24 -30.72 -6.62
C LYS A 80 -23.58 -29.45 -6.04
N ARG A 81 -23.16 -28.51 -6.89
CA ARG A 81 -22.65 -27.20 -6.46
C ARG A 81 -23.75 -26.36 -5.84
N LEU A 82 -23.45 -25.76 -4.70
CA LEU A 82 -24.27 -24.76 -4.01
C LEU A 82 -23.72 -23.35 -4.27
N PRO A 83 -24.57 -22.31 -4.17
CA PRO A 83 -24.13 -20.93 -4.31
C PRO A 83 -23.04 -20.58 -3.27
N VAL A 84 -22.04 -19.81 -3.69
CA VAL A 84 -21.00 -19.20 -2.85
C VAL A 84 -21.05 -17.68 -3.02
N PRO A 85 -20.54 -16.89 -2.06
CA PRO A 85 -20.42 -15.45 -2.21
C PRO A 85 -19.57 -15.10 -3.45
N GLU A 86 -19.98 -14.06 -4.17
CA GLU A 86 -19.19 -13.49 -5.26
C GLU A 86 -18.25 -12.41 -4.73
N ALA A 87 -17.10 -12.24 -5.36
CA ALA A 87 -16.08 -11.26 -4.94
C ALA A 87 -16.42 -9.80 -5.27
N GLY A 88 -17.55 -9.52 -5.93
CA GLY A 88 -18.05 -8.16 -6.17
C GLY A 88 -17.08 -7.23 -6.89
N CYS A 89 -16.26 -7.73 -7.82
CA CYS A 89 -15.17 -6.98 -8.44
C CYS A 89 -15.63 -5.70 -9.14
N GLN A 90 -14.97 -4.57 -8.87
CA GLN A 90 -15.26 -3.25 -9.45
C GLN A 90 -13.96 -2.52 -9.81
N GLN A 91 -13.95 -1.81 -10.94
CA GLN A 91 -12.86 -0.89 -11.29
C GLN A 91 -13.00 0.38 -10.46
N VAL A 92 -12.12 0.58 -9.47
CA VAL A 92 -12.17 1.70 -8.51
C VAL A 92 -11.08 2.75 -8.76
N LEU A 93 -10.06 2.41 -9.53
CA LEU A 93 -9.02 3.31 -10.01
C LEU A 93 -8.80 3.11 -11.51
N ASP A 94 -8.43 4.17 -12.21
CA ASP A 94 -7.97 4.06 -13.59
C ASP A 94 -6.73 3.18 -13.65
N GLN A 95 -6.64 2.32 -14.68
CA GLN A 95 -5.54 1.38 -14.84
C GLN A 95 -4.19 2.09 -14.91
N GLU A 96 -4.10 3.18 -15.63
CA GLU A 96 -2.89 3.99 -15.78
C GLU A 96 -2.41 4.58 -14.45
N ILE A 97 -3.34 5.01 -13.60
CA ILE A 97 -3.03 5.50 -12.25
C ILE A 97 -2.49 4.36 -11.38
N ALA A 98 -3.10 3.18 -11.44
CA ALA A 98 -2.62 2.00 -10.71
C ALA A 98 -1.22 1.58 -11.19
N ASP A 99 -0.95 1.62 -12.50
CA ASP A 99 0.39 1.34 -13.07
C ASP A 99 1.44 2.35 -12.57
N GLY A 100 1.09 3.63 -12.48
CA GLY A 100 1.95 4.67 -11.89
C GLY A 100 2.25 4.41 -10.41
N VAL A 101 1.24 4.02 -9.63
CA VAL A 101 1.42 3.62 -8.21
C VAL A 101 2.32 2.40 -8.11
N ASN A 102 2.16 1.40 -8.99
CA ASN A 102 3.00 0.20 -9.02
C ASN A 102 4.48 0.56 -9.26
N GLU A 103 4.80 1.45 -10.22
CA GLU A 103 6.17 1.90 -10.47
C GLU A 103 6.79 2.57 -9.22
N LEU A 104 6.05 3.46 -8.56
CA LEU A 104 6.51 4.13 -7.34
C LEU A 104 6.77 3.13 -6.21
N LEU A 105 5.89 2.14 -6.03
CA LEU A 105 5.98 1.16 -4.96
C LEU A 105 7.03 0.07 -5.24
N GLN A 106 7.35 -0.24 -6.51
CA GLN A 106 8.51 -1.05 -6.87
C GLN A 106 9.80 -0.38 -6.39
N GLY A 107 9.94 0.93 -6.58
CA GLY A 107 11.07 1.70 -6.08
C GLY A 107 11.31 1.58 -4.57
N VAL A 108 10.27 1.36 -3.77
CA VAL A 108 10.40 1.12 -2.32
C VAL A 108 11.12 -0.20 -2.03
N VAL A 109 10.83 -1.25 -2.79
CA VAL A 109 11.44 -2.59 -2.64
C VAL A 109 12.83 -2.66 -3.27
N GLU A 110 13.03 -2.03 -4.41
CA GLU A 110 14.30 -2.09 -5.14
C GLU A 110 15.41 -1.24 -4.50
N ARG A 111 15.08 -0.01 -4.10
CA ARG A 111 16.07 1.01 -3.66
C ARG A 111 15.65 1.83 -2.43
N GLY A 112 14.42 1.62 -1.93
CA GLY A 112 13.86 2.35 -0.81
C GLY A 112 13.93 1.62 0.53
N THR A 113 13.01 1.97 1.42
CA THR A 113 12.92 1.46 2.80
C THR A 113 12.54 -0.02 2.87
N GLY A 114 12.03 -0.60 1.79
CA GLY A 114 11.59 -1.99 1.66
C GLY A 114 12.66 -2.95 1.10
N ARG A 115 13.91 -2.55 0.90
CA ARG A 115 14.95 -3.37 0.26
C ARG A 115 15.14 -4.77 0.86
N ARG A 116 14.89 -4.93 2.14
CA ARG A 116 14.99 -6.26 2.81
C ARG A 116 13.84 -7.20 2.45
N ALA A 117 12.79 -6.68 1.81
CA ALA A 117 11.67 -7.45 1.29
C ALA A 117 11.86 -7.91 -0.17
N TYR A 118 13.00 -7.59 -0.81
CA TYR A 118 13.25 -8.00 -2.19
C TYR A 118 13.33 -9.53 -2.32
N ILE A 119 12.58 -10.10 -3.29
CA ILE A 119 12.38 -11.55 -3.50
C ILE A 119 12.93 -12.06 -4.85
N GLY A 120 13.74 -11.26 -5.56
CA GLY A 120 14.34 -11.67 -6.83
C GLY A 120 13.40 -11.65 -8.05
N ARG A 121 12.20 -11.09 -7.90
CA ARG A 121 11.20 -10.89 -8.97
C ARG A 121 10.51 -9.53 -8.81
N PRO A 122 9.76 -9.04 -9.84
CA PRO A 122 9.01 -7.80 -9.71
C PRO A 122 8.09 -7.82 -8.48
N ALA A 123 8.30 -6.87 -7.59
CA ALA A 123 7.51 -6.72 -6.37
C ALA A 123 7.40 -5.25 -5.99
N ALA A 124 6.26 -4.86 -5.48
CA ALA A 124 5.95 -3.53 -5.02
C ALA A 124 5.52 -3.58 -3.55
N GLY A 125 5.67 -2.49 -2.81
CA GLY A 125 5.25 -2.51 -1.41
C GLY A 125 5.54 -1.22 -0.66
N LYS A 126 5.08 -1.17 0.58
CA LYS A 126 5.22 -0.02 1.47
C LYS A 126 5.52 -0.44 2.89
N THR A 127 6.47 0.26 3.51
CA THR A 127 6.78 0.14 4.93
C THR A 127 5.91 1.08 5.75
N GLY A 128 5.48 0.64 6.93
CA GLY A 128 4.87 1.46 7.96
C GLY A 128 5.65 1.37 9.27
N THR A 129 5.80 2.49 9.96
CA THR A 129 6.42 2.55 11.29
C THR A 129 5.73 3.64 12.08
N THR A 130 5.01 3.27 13.12
CA THR A 130 4.31 4.23 13.98
C THR A 130 5.28 5.00 14.86
N ASN A 131 4.82 6.14 15.37
CA ASN A 131 5.55 6.90 16.39
C ASN A 131 5.86 5.98 17.57
N ARG A 132 7.05 6.15 18.17
CA ARG A 132 7.55 5.31 19.29
C ARG A 132 7.69 3.83 18.93
N ARG A 133 7.53 3.44 17.67
CA ARG A 133 7.65 2.05 17.14
C ARG A 133 6.78 1.04 17.91
N VAL A 134 5.55 1.43 18.20
CA VAL A 134 4.57 0.54 18.88
C VAL A 134 3.97 -0.48 17.94
N SER A 135 3.98 -0.19 16.62
CA SER A 135 3.67 -1.14 15.57
C SER A 135 4.45 -0.83 14.30
N VAL A 136 4.75 -1.86 13.53
CA VAL A 136 5.44 -1.77 12.24
C VAL A 136 4.75 -2.66 11.22
N TRP A 137 4.78 -2.20 9.96
CA TRP A 137 4.09 -2.81 8.84
C TRP A 137 5.00 -3.01 7.65
N PHE A 138 4.75 -4.06 6.90
CA PHE A 138 5.12 -4.16 5.50
C PHE A 138 3.93 -4.74 4.74
N VAL A 139 3.44 -4.01 3.77
CA VAL A 139 2.44 -4.47 2.80
C VAL A 139 3.13 -4.54 1.46
N GLY A 140 3.05 -5.68 0.80
CA GLY A 140 3.71 -5.85 -0.48
C GLY A 140 3.00 -6.87 -1.34
N TYR A 141 3.27 -6.80 -2.63
CA TYR A 141 2.63 -7.64 -3.63
C TYR A 141 3.52 -7.83 -4.86
N THR A 142 3.23 -8.90 -5.58
CA THR A 142 3.60 -9.10 -6.99
C THR A 142 2.32 -8.98 -7.83
N PRO A 143 2.38 -9.03 -9.16
CA PRO A 143 1.14 -9.15 -9.94
C PRO A 143 0.27 -10.38 -9.58
N ASP A 144 0.86 -11.39 -8.93
CA ASP A 144 0.23 -12.70 -8.66
C ASP A 144 -0.33 -12.83 -7.25
N LEU A 145 0.24 -12.12 -6.25
CA LEU A 145 -0.09 -12.31 -4.84
C LEU A 145 0.17 -11.04 -4.03
N SER A 146 -0.77 -10.68 -3.15
CA SER A 146 -0.64 -9.59 -2.19
C SER A 146 -0.71 -10.10 -0.76
N THR A 147 0.16 -9.58 0.11
CA THR A 147 0.17 -9.91 1.53
C THR A 147 0.58 -8.72 2.40
N ALA A 148 0.14 -8.74 3.64
CA ALA A 148 0.50 -7.73 4.63
C ALA A 148 1.05 -8.40 5.90
N VAL A 149 2.12 -7.84 6.44
CA VAL A 149 2.72 -8.27 7.69
C VAL A 149 2.69 -7.12 8.69
N TRP A 150 2.07 -7.36 9.82
CA TRP A 150 2.02 -6.44 10.94
C TRP A 150 2.75 -7.04 12.15
N ALA A 151 3.50 -6.23 12.86
CA ALA A 151 4.07 -6.59 14.14
C ALA A 151 3.79 -5.49 15.15
N GLY A 152 3.19 -5.88 16.27
CA GLY A 152 2.77 -4.99 17.34
C GLY A 152 2.19 -5.76 18.52
N ASN A 153 1.67 -5.05 19.50
CA ASN A 153 0.90 -5.67 20.57
C ASN A 153 -0.59 -5.42 20.30
N PRO A 154 -1.42 -6.47 20.12
CA PRO A 154 -2.84 -6.31 19.81
C PRO A 154 -3.65 -5.73 20.99
N SER A 155 -3.11 -5.74 22.20
CA SER A 155 -3.73 -5.18 23.40
C SER A 155 -2.74 -4.31 24.17
N PRO A 156 -2.28 -3.19 23.57
CA PRO A 156 -1.27 -2.38 24.21
C PRO A 156 -1.84 -1.63 25.41
N PRO A 157 -1.04 -1.41 26.49
CA PRO A 157 -1.40 -0.46 27.54
C PRO A 157 -1.54 0.95 26.96
N ARG A 158 -2.19 1.87 27.68
CA ARG A 158 -2.28 3.27 27.27
C ARG A 158 -0.90 3.82 26.88
N GLY A 159 -0.82 4.42 25.68
CA GLY A 159 0.44 4.93 25.11
C GLY A 159 1.25 3.92 24.32
N GLY A 160 0.75 2.71 24.11
CA GLY A 160 1.38 1.67 23.29
C GLY A 160 2.51 0.91 24.02
N TYR A 161 3.00 -0.12 23.37
CA TYR A 161 4.10 -0.96 23.85
C TYR A 161 5.24 -0.92 22.80
N PRO A 162 6.30 -0.13 23.04
CA PRO A 162 7.40 -0.02 22.07
C PRO A 162 8.06 -1.37 21.80
N LEU A 163 8.32 -1.64 20.52
CA LEU A 163 9.00 -2.86 20.07
C LEU A 163 10.53 -2.76 20.15
N GLN A 164 11.07 -1.57 20.42
CA GLN A 164 12.50 -1.34 20.58
C GLN A 164 13.07 -2.01 21.81
N ASN A 165 14.35 -2.41 21.75
CA ASN A 165 15.08 -3.07 22.82
C ASN A 165 14.35 -4.31 23.36
N ARG A 166 13.84 -5.13 22.42
CA ARG A 166 13.07 -6.34 22.73
C ARG A 166 13.61 -7.56 21.99
N VAL A 167 13.38 -8.71 22.58
CA VAL A 167 13.52 -10.00 21.92
C VAL A 167 12.17 -10.33 21.27
N ILE A 168 12.15 -10.51 19.96
CA ILE A 168 10.99 -10.87 19.15
C ILE A 168 11.37 -12.09 18.34
N GLY A 169 10.62 -13.20 18.47
CA GLY A 169 10.93 -14.45 17.80
C GLY A 169 12.34 -14.98 18.07
N GLY A 170 12.86 -14.78 19.28
CA GLY A 170 14.23 -15.21 19.67
C GLY A 170 15.35 -14.25 19.22
N THR A 171 15.06 -13.21 18.47
CA THR A 171 16.05 -12.23 18.01
C THR A 171 15.92 -10.92 18.76
N TYR A 172 17.04 -10.37 19.24
CA TYR A 172 17.06 -9.04 19.87
C TYR A 172 17.04 -7.93 18.83
N TYR A 173 16.11 -6.99 19.02
CA TYR A 173 15.98 -5.79 18.19
C TYR A 173 16.22 -4.54 19.02
N GLY A 174 17.35 -3.88 18.81
CA GLY A 174 17.64 -2.56 19.40
C GLY A 174 16.75 -1.48 18.81
N ASP A 175 16.50 -1.54 17.51
CA ASP A 175 15.52 -0.70 16.79
C ASP A 175 14.66 -1.55 15.86
N VAL A 176 13.42 -1.12 15.61
CA VAL A 176 12.45 -1.84 14.77
C VAL A 176 11.83 -0.88 13.76
N CYS A 177 11.75 -1.30 12.52
CA CYS A 177 11.09 -0.57 11.44
C CYS A 177 10.35 -1.52 10.50
N GLY A 178 9.45 -0.98 9.67
CA GLY A 178 8.68 -1.78 8.71
C GLY A 178 9.55 -2.60 7.75
N GLY A 179 10.67 -2.04 7.29
CA GLY A 179 11.65 -2.77 6.46
C GLY A 179 12.59 -3.68 7.27
N CYS A 180 12.66 -3.53 8.61
CA CYS A 180 13.63 -4.26 9.43
C CYS A 180 13.09 -5.59 9.97
N LEU A 181 11.82 -5.65 10.33
CA LEU A 181 11.16 -6.82 10.89
C LEU A 181 10.09 -7.38 9.95
N PRO A 182 8.96 -6.70 9.64
CA PRO A 182 7.94 -7.28 8.77
C PRO A 182 8.40 -7.45 7.32
N GLY A 183 9.32 -6.62 6.80
CA GLY A 183 9.84 -6.79 5.44
C GLY A 183 10.53 -8.15 5.20
N PRO A 184 11.50 -8.59 6.03
CA PRO A 184 12.08 -9.94 5.94
C PRO A 184 11.05 -11.07 6.12
N ILE A 185 10.09 -10.94 7.02
CA ILE A 185 9.01 -11.92 7.20
C ILE A 185 8.18 -12.04 5.92
N TRP A 186 7.80 -10.91 5.35
CA TRP A 186 7.10 -10.86 4.07
C TRP A 186 7.89 -11.52 2.94
N ARG A 187 9.19 -11.22 2.84
CA ARG A 187 10.09 -11.82 1.85
C ARG A 187 10.10 -13.35 1.95
N ASP A 188 10.29 -13.89 3.14
CA ASP A 188 10.43 -15.32 3.36
C ASP A 188 9.11 -16.04 3.05
N MET A 189 7.97 -15.45 3.46
CA MET A 189 6.63 -15.96 3.16
C MET A 189 6.33 -15.93 1.66
N MET A 190 6.57 -14.79 0.99
CA MET A 190 6.30 -14.64 -0.45
C MET A 190 7.24 -15.51 -1.30
N SER A 191 8.50 -15.64 -0.91
CA SER A 191 9.45 -16.53 -1.60
C SER A 191 8.98 -17.99 -1.56
N THR A 192 8.41 -18.41 -0.44
CA THR A 192 7.85 -19.75 -0.28
C THR A 192 6.55 -19.91 -1.08
N ALA A 193 5.62 -18.96 -0.94
CA ALA A 193 4.31 -19.03 -1.60
C ALA A 193 4.40 -18.98 -3.14
N LEU A 194 5.42 -18.29 -3.67
CA LEU A 194 5.63 -18.11 -5.11
C LEU A 194 6.74 -18.99 -5.69
N ALA A 195 7.22 -20.01 -4.95
CA ALA A 195 8.32 -20.86 -5.40
C ALA A 195 8.06 -21.52 -6.76
N ASP A 196 6.83 -22.01 -6.96
CA ASP A 196 6.39 -22.70 -8.17
C ASP A 196 5.59 -21.82 -9.14
N VAL A 197 5.49 -20.51 -8.86
CA VAL A 197 4.74 -19.55 -9.70
C VAL A 197 5.74 -18.82 -10.60
N PRO A 198 5.62 -18.90 -11.94
CA PRO A 198 6.44 -18.12 -12.85
C PRO A 198 6.30 -16.61 -12.55
N PRO A 199 7.42 -15.84 -12.62
CA PRO A 199 7.36 -14.40 -12.37
C PRO A 199 6.52 -13.66 -13.41
N SER A 200 5.56 -12.87 -12.96
CA SER A 200 4.83 -11.89 -13.78
C SER A 200 5.45 -10.50 -13.62
N SER A 201 5.21 -9.62 -14.58
CA SER A 201 5.67 -8.23 -14.57
C SER A 201 4.50 -7.27 -14.41
N PHE A 202 4.74 -6.15 -13.73
CA PHE A 202 3.80 -5.03 -13.75
C PHE A 202 3.77 -4.38 -15.13
N THR A 203 2.65 -3.73 -15.44
CA THR A 203 2.53 -2.88 -16.63
C THR A 203 3.23 -1.55 -16.36
N ASP A 204 4.04 -1.09 -17.31
CA ASP A 204 4.66 0.23 -17.24
C ASP A 204 3.59 1.32 -17.35
N PRO A 205 3.68 2.39 -16.54
CA PRO A 205 2.77 3.53 -16.68
C PRO A 205 3.04 4.28 -17.98
N VAL A 206 1.98 4.90 -18.52
CA VAL A 206 2.09 5.81 -19.66
C VAL A 206 2.89 7.07 -19.30
N ASP A 207 3.48 7.72 -20.29
CA ASP A 207 4.35 8.89 -20.08
C ASP A 207 3.63 10.05 -19.38
N ASP A 208 2.36 10.28 -19.68
CA ASP A 208 1.56 11.33 -19.04
C ASP A 208 1.40 11.11 -17.52
N VAL A 209 1.30 9.87 -17.07
CA VAL A 209 1.25 9.54 -15.63
C VAL A 209 2.63 9.63 -14.99
N ARG A 210 3.68 9.20 -15.70
CA ARG A 210 5.07 9.20 -15.21
C ARG A 210 5.65 10.61 -15.09
N GLN A 211 5.40 11.47 -16.08
CA GLN A 211 5.99 12.79 -16.20
C GLN A 211 5.03 13.93 -15.84
N GLY A 212 3.73 13.63 -15.78
CA GLY A 212 2.68 14.62 -15.68
C GLY A 212 2.48 15.43 -16.97
N GLU A 213 1.53 16.33 -16.97
CA GLU A 213 1.26 17.22 -18.09
C GLU A 213 2.43 18.19 -18.27
N SER A 214 3.03 18.21 -19.45
CA SER A 214 4.09 19.14 -19.79
C SER A 214 3.54 20.54 -19.94
N ILE A 215 3.85 21.43 -18.98
CA ILE A 215 3.54 22.86 -19.10
C ILE A 215 4.69 23.53 -19.85
N ALA A 216 4.36 24.10 -21.03
CA ALA A 216 5.35 24.89 -21.77
C ALA A 216 5.73 26.13 -20.95
N VAL A 217 6.98 26.20 -20.50
CA VAL A 217 7.50 27.39 -19.82
C VAL A 217 7.80 28.45 -20.90
N PRO A 218 7.15 29.61 -20.87
CA PRO A 218 7.42 30.67 -21.84
C PRO A 218 8.88 31.13 -21.74
N SER A 219 9.47 31.53 -22.87
CA SER A 219 10.82 32.06 -22.86
C SER A 219 10.86 33.35 -22.05
N LEU A 220 11.64 33.37 -21.00
CA LEU A 220 11.83 34.52 -20.12
C LEU A 220 13.10 35.33 -20.49
N ALA A 221 13.81 34.94 -21.54
CA ALA A 221 15.04 35.64 -21.99
C ALA A 221 14.73 37.08 -22.39
N GLY A 222 15.47 38.01 -21.79
CA GLY A 222 15.31 39.45 -22.03
C GLY A 222 14.13 40.13 -21.32
N GLN A 223 13.39 39.40 -20.50
CA GLN A 223 12.28 39.96 -19.71
C GLN A 223 12.74 40.48 -18.36
N SER A 224 12.10 41.54 -17.87
CA SER A 224 12.29 42.00 -16.49
C SER A 224 11.65 40.98 -15.51
N VAL A 225 12.07 41.00 -14.24
CA VAL A 225 11.52 40.11 -13.19
C VAL A 225 10.00 40.26 -13.07
N GLU A 226 9.46 41.47 -13.23
CA GLU A 226 8.02 41.68 -13.20
C GLU A 226 7.27 41.09 -14.42
N GLN A 227 7.88 41.20 -15.61
CA GLN A 227 7.35 40.61 -16.83
C GLN A 227 7.41 39.09 -16.76
N ALA A 228 8.50 38.51 -16.27
CA ALA A 228 8.66 37.07 -16.05
C ALA A 228 7.64 36.52 -15.07
N LYS A 229 7.35 37.21 -13.95
CA LYS A 229 6.32 36.82 -12.99
C LYS A 229 4.89 36.85 -13.54
N ARG A 230 4.60 37.65 -14.56
CA ARG A 230 3.30 37.71 -15.21
C ARG A 230 3.15 36.67 -16.32
N ALA A 231 4.25 36.13 -16.83
CA ALA A 231 4.28 35.13 -17.88
C ALA A 231 4.27 33.69 -17.35
N LEU A 232 4.58 33.50 -16.07
CA LEU A 232 4.48 32.26 -15.30
C LEU A 232 3.15 32.19 -14.55
#